data_a4e2015c37f4dd23a1e9c49157faa844
#
_entry.id   a4e2015c37f4dd23a1e9c49157faa844
#
_cell.length_a   1.000
_cell.length_b   1.000
_cell.length_c   1.000
_cell.angle_alpha   90.00
_cell.angle_beta   90.00
_cell.angle_gamma   90.00
#
_symmetry.space_group_name_H-M   'P 1'
#
loop_
_entity.id
_entity.type
_entity.pdbx_description
1 polymer ?
#
loop_
_entity_poly.entity_id
_entity_poly.type
_entity_poly.pdbx_seq_one_letter_code
_entity_poly.pdbx_strand_id
1 'polypeptide(L)'
;LYSLHIMILPALIIVLIGVHLMMVIIHKHTHYSGPGRTDDNVVGYPLMPVYVAKAGGFFFLVFGVVAAIAATFTINPIWNYGPYDPSPVSAGTQPDWYIGWLDGALRLAPSGWDISIFGYVIPMGVMVPLIVSLLFLALVAAYPFIENWVTKDKREHHVLDRPRNAPTRTAIGAAGVTFYAVLWAGASTDLIATNFQMSLNQVLVAMQIMLLVGPGIAYFVTKRACIALQNKDREVVL
;
A
#
# COMPACT_ATOMS: atom_id res chain seq x y z
N LEU A 1 -21.94 12.68 -12.97
CA LEU A 1 -20.65 12.25 -12.45
C LEU A 1 -20.11 13.17 -11.36
N TYR A 2 -20.14 14.51 -11.53
CA TYR A 2 -19.65 15.47 -10.54
C TYR A 2 -20.28 15.30 -9.14
N SER A 3 -21.62 15.33 -9.05
CA SER A 3 -22.33 15.15 -7.78
C SER A 3 -22.10 13.77 -7.16
N LEU A 4 -21.95 12.74 -7.98
CA LEU A 4 -21.59 11.39 -7.50
C LEU A 4 -20.21 11.43 -6.81
N HIS A 5 -19.23 12.08 -7.45
CA HIS A 5 -17.85 12.11 -6.96
C HIS A 5 -17.69 12.96 -5.70
N ILE A 6 -18.30 14.15 -5.63
CA ILE A 6 -18.07 15.10 -4.53
C ILE A 6 -19.01 14.91 -3.33
N MET A 7 -20.15 14.25 -3.51
CA MET A 7 -21.15 14.08 -2.45
C MET A 7 -21.39 12.60 -2.09
N ILE A 8 -21.76 11.78 -3.06
CA ILE A 8 -22.20 10.42 -2.80
C ILE A 8 -21.05 9.52 -2.39
N LEU A 9 -19.93 9.56 -3.10
CA LEU A 9 -18.76 8.75 -2.74
C LEU A 9 -18.15 9.15 -1.40
N PRO A 10 -17.92 10.43 -1.06
CA PRO A 10 -17.47 10.82 0.27
C PRO A 10 -18.45 10.42 1.37
N ALA A 11 -19.75 10.60 1.18
CA ALA A 11 -20.77 10.19 2.15
C ALA A 11 -20.73 8.66 2.38
N LEU A 12 -20.64 7.87 1.31
CA LEU A 12 -20.49 6.42 1.41
C LEU A 12 -19.23 6.01 2.17
N ILE A 13 -18.09 6.65 1.89
CA ILE A 13 -16.82 6.39 2.59
C ILE A 13 -16.95 6.71 4.08
N ILE A 14 -17.56 7.83 4.45
CA ILE A 14 -17.78 8.19 5.85
C ILE A 14 -18.64 7.14 6.57
N VAL A 15 -19.72 6.69 5.94
CA VAL A 15 -20.57 5.62 6.49
C VAL A 15 -19.78 4.32 6.66
N LEU A 16 -19.00 3.92 5.66
CA LEU A 16 -18.18 2.70 5.73
C LEU A 16 -17.12 2.80 6.83
N ILE A 17 -16.48 3.96 7.01
CA ILE A 17 -15.55 4.20 8.12
C ILE A 17 -16.27 4.06 9.46
N GLY A 18 -17.46 4.66 9.60
CA GLY A 18 -18.27 4.54 10.82
C GLY A 18 -18.62 3.09 11.15
N VAL A 19 -19.07 2.32 10.16
CA VAL A 19 -19.34 0.89 10.31
C VAL A 19 -18.07 0.12 10.67
N HIS A 20 -16.94 0.40 10.01
CA HIS A 20 -15.66 -0.24 10.31
C HIS A 20 -15.21 0.00 11.75
N LEU A 21 -15.29 1.23 12.24
CA LEU A 21 -14.94 1.56 13.64
C LEU A 21 -15.90 0.89 14.64
N MET A 22 -17.18 0.81 14.31
CA MET A 22 -18.15 0.08 15.15
C MET A 22 -17.80 -1.42 15.20
N MET A 23 -17.41 -2.03 14.08
CA MET A 23 -17.00 -3.44 14.03
C MET A 23 -15.73 -3.69 14.85
N VAL A 24 -14.80 -2.74 14.91
CA VAL A 24 -13.61 -2.84 15.79
C VAL A 24 -14.00 -2.92 17.26
N ILE A 25 -15.02 -2.15 17.69
CA ILE A 25 -15.53 -2.20 19.06
C ILE A 25 -16.18 -3.57 19.36
N ILE A 26 -16.95 -4.11 18.40
CA ILE A 26 -17.65 -5.39 18.55
C ILE A 26 -16.66 -6.57 18.54
N HIS A 27 -15.75 -6.63 17.57
CA HIS A 27 -14.83 -7.74 17.40
C HIS A 27 -13.55 -7.61 18.22
N LYS A 28 -13.33 -6.47 18.88
CA LYS A 28 -12.15 -6.17 19.68
C LYS A 28 -10.86 -6.07 18.86
N HIS A 29 -9.74 -5.84 19.53
CA HIS A 29 -8.43 -5.71 18.92
C HIS A 29 -7.65 -7.02 18.96
N THR A 30 -6.80 -7.23 17.94
CA THR A 30 -5.72 -8.22 18.01
C THR A 30 -4.59 -7.70 18.89
N HIS A 31 -3.91 -8.62 19.58
CA HIS A 31 -2.81 -8.33 20.49
C HIS A 31 -1.51 -8.91 19.97
N TYR A 32 -0.40 -8.28 20.32
CA TYR A 32 0.92 -8.84 20.04
C TYR A 32 1.12 -10.16 20.78
N SER A 33 1.77 -11.12 20.11
CA SER A 33 2.20 -12.36 20.72
C SER A 33 3.21 -12.09 21.84
N GLY A 34 3.07 -12.82 22.93
CA GLY A 34 3.96 -12.75 24.09
C GLY A 34 3.95 -14.07 24.87
N PRO A 35 4.86 -14.25 25.84
CA PRO A 35 4.87 -15.44 26.66
C PRO A 35 3.51 -15.67 27.35
N GLY A 36 2.96 -16.88 27.23
CA GLY A 36 1.71 -17.28 27.86
C GLY A 36 0.43 -16.66 27.27
N ARG A 37 0.51 -15.87 26.18
CA ARG A 37 -0.66 -15.31 25.50
C ARG A 37 -1.20 -16.29 24.46
N THR A 38 -2.48 -16.60 24.58
CA THR A 38 -3.24 -17.42 23.64
C THR A 38 -4.49 -16.66 23.21
N ASP A 39 -5.16 -17.12 22.17
CA ASP A 39 -6.42 -16.51 21.70
C ASP A 39 -7.51 -16.51 22.81
N ASP A 40 -7.46 -17.48 23.72
CA ASP A 40 -8.47 -17.64 24.78
C ASP A 40 -8.19 -16.77 26.03
N ASN A 41 -6.94 -16.34 26.24
CA ASN A 41 -6.55 -15.62 27.46
C ASN A 41 -6.10 -14.17 27.23
N VAL A 42 -6.34 -13.63 26.04
CA VAL A 42 -5.96 -12.26 25.73
C VAL A 42 -6.93 -11.27 26.38
N VAL A 43 -6.42 -10.52 27.35
CA VAL A 43 -7.11 -9.42 27.99
C VAL A 43 -6.47 -8.12 27.51
N GLY A 44 -7.28 -7.25 26.88
CA GLY A 44 -6.81 -5.95 26.40
C GLY A 44 -6.45 -4.99 27.54
N TYR A 45 -5.98 -3.81 27.16
CA TYR A 45 -5.84 -2.68 28.08
C TYR A 45 -7.19 -2.02 28.31
N PRO A 46 -7.43 -1.42 29.50
CA PRO A 46 -8.57 -0.54 29.70
C PRO A 46 -8.59 0.56 28.63
N LEU A 47 -9.74 0.78 28.03
CA LEU A 47 -9.90 1.81 27.01
C LEU A 47 -9.49 3.19 27.55
N MET A 48 -10.02 3.55 28.73
CA MET A 48 -9.69 4.76 29.46
C MET A 48 -8.97 4.43 30.77
N PRO A 49 -7.91 5.11 31.10
CA PRO A 49 -7.16 6.10 30.32
C PRO A 49 -6.04 5.46 29.45
N VAL A 50 -5.73 4.20 29.66
CA VAL A 50 -4.46 3.57 29.20
C VAL A 50 -4.38 3.48 27.68
N TYR A 51 -5.40 2.89 27.04
CA TYR A 51 -5.39 2.72 25.59
C TYR A 51 -5.46 4.07 24.87
N VAL A 52 -6.36 4.95 25.30
CA VAL A 52 -6.52 6.29 24.71
C VAL A 52 -5.24 7.10 24.82
N ALA A 53 -4.55 7.07 25.96
CA ALA A 53 -3.30 7.79 26.15
C ALA A 53 -2.18 7.23 25.23
N LYS A 54 -2.05 5.91 25.15
CA LYS A 54 -1.03 5.26 24.29
C LYS A 54 -1.31 5.44 22.81
N ALA A 55 -2.52 5.14 22.35
CA ALA A 55 -2.91 5.24 20.95
C ALA A 55 -2.95 6.70 20.49
N GLY A 56 -3.49 7.61 21.29
CA GLY A 56 -3.52 9.04 21.01
C GLY A 56 -2.12 9.65 20.98
N GLY A 57 -1.26 9.32 21.93
CA GLY A 57 0.13 9.77 21.95
C GLY A 57 0.89 9.29 20.72
N PHE A 58 0.75 8.03 20.34
CA PHE A 58 1.36 7.50 19.12
C PHE A 58 0.80 8.15 17.85
N PHE A 59 -0.50 8.38 17.78
CA PHE A 59 -1.13 9.11 16.68
C PHE A 59 -0.51 10.50 16.50
N PHE A 60 -0.42 11.30 17.56
CA PHE A 60 0.15 12.65 17.48
C PHE A 60 1.64 12.63 17.14
N LEU A 61 2.40 11.64 17.62
CA LEU A 61 3.79 11.47 17.24
C LEU A 61 3.95 11.21 15.74
N VAL A 62 3.20 10.25 15.21
CA VAL A 62 3.22 9.93 13.77
C VAL A 62 2.76 11.13 12.95
N PHE A 63 1.65 11.76 13.34
CA PHE A 63 1.14 12.96 12.67
C PHE A 63 2.18 14.09 12.66
N GLY A 64 2.84 14.35 13.79
CA GLY A 64 3.88 15.36 13.89
C GLY A 64 5.08 15.07 12.98
N VAL A 65 5.54 13.82 12.93
CA VAL A 65 6.63 13.41 12.03
C VAL A 65 6.25 13.57 10.57
N VAL A 66 5.05 13.10 10.18
CA VAL A 66 4.56 13.24 8.80
C VAL A 66 4.40 14.72 8.42
N ALA A 67 3.85 15.55 9.32
CA ALA A 67 3.71 16.98 9.09
C ALA A 67 5.09 17.67 8.94
N ALA A 68 6.08 17.30 9.75
CA ALA A 68 7.44 17.82 9.65
C ALA A 68 8.09 17.43 8.32
N ILE A 69 7.93 16.19 7.87
CA ILE A 69 8.42 15.74 6.56
C ILE A 69 7.73 16.53 5.45
N ALA A 70 6.41 16.66 5.48
CA ALA A 70 5.66 17.40 4.48
C ALA A 70 6.05 18.89 4.41
N ALA A 71 6.41 19.50 5.54
CA ALA A 71 6.85 20.88 5.60
C ALA A 71 8.29 21.10 5.08
N THR A 72 9.15 20.08 5.20
CA THR A 72 10.58 20.20 4.86
C THR A 72 10.92 19.62 3.50
N PHE A 73 10.22 18.60 3.06
CA PHE A 73 10.41 17.91 1.78
C PHE A 73 9.24 18.19 0.85
N THR A 74 9.22 19.36 0.25
CA THR A 74 8.16 19.76 -0.67
C THR A 74 8.43 19.19 -2.06
N ILE A 75 7.44 18.49 -2.63
CA ILE A 75 7.52 17.90 -3.96
C ILE A 75 7.09 18.94 -5.01
N ASN A 76 6.03 19.70 -4.71
CA ASN A 76 5.50 20.75 -5.59
C ASN A 76 5.78 22.12 -5.00
N PRO A 77 6.76 22.89 -5.53
CA PRO A 77 7.11 24.22 -5.03
C PRO A 77 6.06 25.25 -5.47
N ILE A 78 4.89 25.22 -4.86
CA ILE A 78 3.73 26.05 -5.22
C ILE A 78 4.01 27.56 -5.15
N TRP A 79 4.97 27.99 -4.32
CA TRP A 79 5.42 29.37 -4.23
C TRP A 79 6.12 29.89 -5.51
N ASN A 80 6.59 29.00 -6.38
CA ASN A 80 7.22 29.33 -7.64
C ASN A 80 6.20 29.54 -8.78
N TYR A 81 4.94 29.14 -8.58
CA TYR A 81 3.93 29.19 -9.65
C TYR A 81 3.28 30.57 -9.80
N GLY A 82 3.41 31.44 -8.81
CA GLY A 82 2.81 32.79 -8.82
C GLY A 82 1.27 32.75 -8.70
N PRO A 83 0.60 33.87 -9.07
CA PRO A 83 -0.85 33.91 -9.14
C PRO A 83 -1.40 32.90 -10.16
N TYR A 84 -2.62 32.39 -9.90
CA TYR A 84 -3.25 31.47 -10.85
C TYR A 84 -3.39 32.09 -12.25
N ASP A 85 -2.84 31.40 -13.24
CA ASP A 85 -2.99 31.66 -14.65
C ASP A 85 -3.34 30.33 -15.35
N PRO A 86 -4.46 30.26 -16.08
CA PRO A 86 -4.87 29.04 -16.78
C PRO A 86 -4.05 28.69 -18.03
N SER A 87 -3.24 29.67 -18.53
CA SER A 87 -2.49 29.50 -19.78
C SER A 87 -1.21 28.68 -19.67
N PRO A 88 -0.39 28.76 -18.58
CA PRO A 88 0.79 27.93 -18.45
C PRO A 88 0.43 26.50 -18.08
N VAL A 89 1.03 25.55 -18.79
CA VAL A 89 0.99 24.12 -18.42
C VAL A 89 2.33 23.76 -17.77
N SER A 90 2.30 23.36 -16.50
CA SER A 90 3.48 22.89 -15.79
C SER A 90 3.65 21.37 -15.94
N ALA A 91 4.72 20.95 -16.64
CA ALA A 91 5.09 19.54 -16.73
C ALA A 91 5.79 19.01 -15.46
N GLY A 92 6.22 19.91 -14.56
CA GLY A 92 6.93 19.56 -13.32
C GLY A 92 6.04 19.22 -12.13
N THR A 93 4.72 19.34 -12.28
CA THR A 93 3.77 19.00 -11.21
C THR A 93 3.69 17.49 -11.02
N GLN A 94 3.93 17.04 -9.79
CA GLN A 94 3.82 15.64 -9.44
C GLN A 94 2.42 15.32 -8.91
N PRO A 95 1.92 14.07 -9.10
CA PRO A 95 0.65 13.65 -8.51
C PRO A 95 0.75 13.61 -6.98
N ASP A 96 -0.37 13.73 -6.30
CA ASP A 96 -0.45 13.52 -4.86
C ASP A 96 0.04 12.11 -4.52
N TRP A 97 0.80 11.99 -3.43
CA TRP A 97 1.46 10.74 -3.06
C TRP A 97 0.52 9.53 -2.94
N TYR A 98 -0.73 9.75 -2.51
CA TYR A 98 -1.71 8.66 -2.35
C TYR A 98 -2.28 8.14 -3.69
N ILE A 99 -2.18 8.90 -4.77
CA ILE A 99 -2.59 8.48 -6.13
C ILE A 99 -1.39 8.10 -7.00
N GLY A 100 -0.17 8.38 -6.55
CA GLY A 100 1.06 8.18 -7.32
C GLY A 100 1.23 6.75 -7.84
N TRP A 101 0.81 5.74 -7.09
CA TRP A 101 0.86 4.35 -7.55
C TRP A 101 0.03 4.09 -8.81
N LEU A 102 -1.11 4.77 -8.98
CA LEU A 102 -1.95 4.67 -10.17
C LEU A 102 -1.32 5.43 -11.35
N ASP A 103 -0.78 6.63 -11.11
CA ASP A 103 -0.02 7.38 -12.11
C ASP A 103 1.21 6.57 -12.57
N GLY A 104 1.93 5.95 -11.64
CA GLY A 104 3.03 5.06 -11.97
C GLY A 104 2.61 3.85 -12.79
N ALA A 105 1.46 3.25 -12.51
CA ALA A 105 0.92 2.17 -13.32
C ALA A 105 0.67 2.62 -14.77
N LEU A 106 0.14 3.83 -14.97
CA LEU A 106 -0.07 4.41 -16.30
C LEU A 106 1.25 4.72 -17.01
N ARG A 107 2.23 5.32 -16.30
CA ARG A 107 3.55 5.65 -16.87
C ARG A 107 4.36 4.41 -17.25
N LEU A 108 4.24 3.34 -16.49
CA LEU A 108 4.98 2.09 -16.75
C LEU A 108 4.31 1.20 -17.80
N ALA A 109 3.11 1.53 -18.26
CA ALA A 109 2.44 0.79 -19.32
C ALA A 109 3.22 0.91 -20.64
N PRO A 110 3.35 -0.18 -21.41
CA PRO A 110 3.96 -0.13 -22.74
C PRO A 110 3.20 0.81 -23.67
N SER A 111 3.91 1.68 -24.36
CA SER A 111 3.33 2.57 -25.38
C SER A 111 3.05 1.83 -26.68
N GLY A 112 2.05 2.31 -27.45
CA GLY A 112 1.72 1.76 -28.77
C GLY A 112 1.03 0.40 -28.74
N TRP A 113 0.50 0.01 -27.61
CA TRP A 113 -0.19 -1.27 -27.45
C TRP A 113 -1.72 -1.04 -27.49
N ASP A 114 -2.21 -0.75 -28.71
CA ASP A 114 -3.63 -0.53 -28.94
C ASP A 114 -4.24 -1.71 -29.68
N ILE A 115 -5.47 -2.08 -29.30
CA ILE A 115 -6.24 -3.12 -29.96
C ILE A 115 -7.43 -2.50 -30.67
N SER A 116 -7.55 -2.76 -31.97
CA SER A 116 -8.71 -2.33 -32.75
C SER A 116 -9.73 -3.47 -32.89
N ILE A 117 -10.94 -3.27 -32.35
CA ILE A 117 -12.05 -4.23 -32.39
C ILE A 117 -13.28 -3.53 -32.94
N PHE A 118 -13.85 -4.03 -34.00
CA PHE A 118 -15.07 -3.48 -34.65
C PHE A 118 -15.00 -1.98 -34.95
N GLY A 119 -13.82 -1.48 -35.35
CA GLY A 119 -13.62 -0.06 -35.65
C GLY A 119 -13.40 0.86 -34.42
N TYR A 120 -13.41 0.32 -33.22
CA TYR A 120 -13.06 1.02 -31.99
C TYR A 120 -11.62 0.72 -31.59
N VAL A 121 -10.88 1.74 -31.20
CA VAL A 121 -9.52 1.58 -30.65
C VAL A 121 -9.61 1.50 -29.13
N ILE A 122 -9.13 0.40 -28.58
CA ILE A 122 -9.01 0.19 -27.14
C ILE A 122 -7.57 0.50 -26.75
N PRO A 123 -7.32 1.60 -26.01
CA PRO A 123 -5.99 1.98 -25.58
C PRO A 123 -5.51 1.09 -24.46
N MET A 124 -4.78 0.03 -24.79
CA MET A 124 -4.30 -0.95 -23.81
C MET A 124 -3.30 -0.34 -22.82
N GLY A 125 -2.58 0.72 -23.24
CA GLY A 125 -1.74 1.50 -22.34
C GLY A 125 -2.50 2.16 -21.16
N VAL A 126 -3.82 2.31 -21.28
CA VAL A 126 -4.71 2.80 -20.21
C VAL A 126 -5.47 1.64 -19.56
N MET A 127 -6.02 0.74 -20.37
CA MET A 127 -6.88 -0.35 -19.88
C MET A 127 -6.13 -1.34 -19.01
N VAL A 128 -4.91 -1.75 -19.39
CA VAL A 128 -4.13 -2.71 -18.61
C VAL A 128 -3.75 -2.17 -17.22
N PRO A 129 -3.20 -0.96 -17.07
CA PRO A 129 -2.94 -0.39 -15.75
C PRO A 129 -4.19 -0.28 -14.87
N LEU A 130 -5.32 0.13 -15.42
CA LEU A 130 -6.58 0.19 -14.68
C LEU A 130 -7.03 -1.17 -14.20
N ILE A 131 -7.02 -2.19 -15.08
CA ILE A 131 -7.40 -3.57 -14.72
C ILE A 131 -6.44 -4.14 -13.67
N VAL A 132 -5.12 -3.96 -13.84
CA VAL A 132 -4.12 -4.45 -12.88
C VAL A 132 -4.31 -3.77 -11.52
N SER A 133 -4.55 -2.46 -11.51
CA SER A 133 -4.79 -1.70 -10.28
C SER A 133 -6.07 -2.14 -9.56
N LEU A 134 -7.17 -2.31 -10.29
CA LEU A 134 -8.42 -2.81 -9.74
C LEU A 134 -8.27 -4.24 -9.22
N LEU A 135 -7.58 -5.10 -9.96
CA LEU A 135 -7.29 -6.48 -9.55
C LEU A 135 -6.43 -6.51 -8.28
N PHE A 136 -5.42 -5.65 -8.19
CA PHE A 136 -4.59 -5.53 -6.99
C PHE A 136 -5.43 -5.16 -5.76
N LEU A 137 -6.29 -4.13 -5.86
CA LEU A 137 -7.18 -3.74 -4.78
C LEU A 137 -8.17 -4.84 -4.43
N ALA A 138 -8.74 -5.51 -5.44
CA ALA A 138 -9.66 -6.63 -5.22
C ALA A 138 -8.98 -7.81 -4.51
N LEU A 139 -7.73 -8.13 -4.86
CA LEU A 139 -6.95 -9.18 -4.18
C LEU A 139 -6.63 -8.81 -2.74
N VAL A 140 -6.28 -7.55 -2.47
CA VAL A 140 -6.04 -7.07 -1.09
C VAL A 140 -7.32 -7.18 -0.27
N ALA A 141 -8.47 -6.75 -0.82
CA ALA A 141 -9.76 -6.85 -0.14
C ALA A 141 -10.23 -8.31 0.05
N ALA A 142 -9.96 -9.18 -0.92
CA ALA A 142 -10.33 -10.59 -0.88
C ALA A 142 -9.36 -11.44 -0.05
N TYR A 143 -8.18 -10.94 0.29
CA TYR A 143 -7.13 -11.72 0.95
C TYR A 143 -7.58 -12.48 2.20
N PRO A 144 -8.31 -11.89 3.16
CA PRO A 144 -8.77 -12.60 4.35
C PRO A 144 -9.68 -13.79 4.02
N PHE A 145 -10.52 -13.65 2.99
CA PHE A 145 -11.43 -14.71 2.54
C PHE A 145 -10.67 -15.82 1.82
N ILE A 146 -9.69 -15.47 0.99
CA ILE A 146 -8.82 -16.41 0.28
C ILE A 146 -8.00 -17.20 1.30
N GLU A 147 -7.40 -16.53 2.29
CA GLU A 147 -6.61 -17.18 3.34
C GLU A 147 -7.46 -18.17 4.14
N ASN A 148 -8.64 -17.76 4.58
CA ASN A 148 -9.58 -18.63 5.27
C ASN A 148 -9.97 -19.87 4.42
N TRP A 149 -10.23 -19.65 3.14
CA TRP A 149 -10.55 -20.74 2.22
C TRP A 149 -9.40 -21.73 2.01
N VAL A 150 -8.17 -21.23 1.86
CA VAL A 150 -6.96 -22.04 1.63
C VAL A 150 -6.52 -22.77 2.90
N THR A 151 -6.51 -22.07 4.02
CA THR A 151 -6.09 -22.65 5.32
C THR A 151 -7.18 -23.45 5.98
N LYS A 152 -8.44 -23.24 5.62
CA LYS A 152 -9.66 -23.80 6.26
C LYS A 152 -9.77 -23.40 7.74
N ASP A 153 -9.01 -22.42 8.19
CA ASP A 153 -9.06 -21.91 9.55
C ASP A 153 -10.14 -20.84 9.67
N LYS A 154 -11.19 -21.15 10.42
CA LYS A 154 -12.36 -20.28 10.64
C LYS A 154 -12.42 -19.73 12.06
N ARG A 155 -11.38 -19.96 12.85
CA ARG A 155 -11.33 -19.49 14.25
C ARG A 155 -11.12 -17.98 14.27
N GLU A 156 -11.61 -17.34 15.31
CA GLU A 156 -11.25 -15.96 15.61
C GLU A 156 -9.81 -15.91 16.14
N HIS A 157 -9.02 -14.97 15.61
CA HIS A 157 -7.63 -14.80 15.99
C HIS A 157 -7.46 -13.45 16.70
N HIS A 158 -7.18 -13.52 18.00
CA HIS A 158 -6.95 -12.34 18.84
C HIS A 158 -5.47 -12.06 19.11
N VAL A 159 -4.59 -12.99 18.76
CA VAL A 159 -3.14 -12.84 18.89
C VAL A 159 -2.50 -12.78 17.51
N LEU A 160 -1.72 -11.72 17.27
CA LEU A 160 -0.97 -11.55 16.02
C LEU A 160 0.12 -12.62 15.91
N ASP A 161 0.20 -13.24 14.74
CA ASP A 161 1.36 -14.07 14.41
C ASP A 161 2.62 -13.20 14.30
N ARG A 162 3.71 -13.69 14.84
CA ARG A 162 5.02 -13.08 14.50
C ARG A 162 5.30 -13.33 13.02
N PRO A 163 5.83 -12.35 12.27
CA PRO A 163 6.11 -12.51 10.85
C PRO A 163 6.90 -13.78 10.51
N ARG A 164 7.87 -14.13 11.35
CA ARG A 164 8.66 -15.36 11.20
C ARG A 164 7.85 -16.66 11.38
N ASN A 165 6.74 -16.62 12.11
CA ASN A 165 5.89 -17.80 12.34
C ASN A 165 4.87 -18.03 11.20
N ALA A 166 4.65 -17.01 10.36
CA ALA A 166 3.82 -17.09 9.16
C ALA A 166 4.64 -16.71 7.90
N PRO A 167 5.69 -17.49 7.52
CA PRO A 167 6.66 -17.09 6.49
C PRO A 167 6.03 -16.82 5.13
N THR A 168 5.05 -17.63 4.73
CA THR A 168 4.38 -17.48 3.43
C THR A 168 3.49 -16.23 3.40
N ARG A 169 2.69 -16.00 4.44
CA ARG A 169 1.86 -14.79 4.58
C ARG A 169 2.72 -13.53 4.56
N THR A 170 3.79 -13.51 5.35
CA THR A 170 4.74 -12.38 5.42
C THR A 170 5.41 -12.13 4.08
N ALA A 171 5.79 -13.18 3.36
CA ALA A 171 6.41 -13.08 2.04
C ALA A 171 5.44 -12.54 0.98
N ILE A 172 4.16 -12.97 1.01
CA ILE A 172 3.12 -12.43 0.13
C ILE A 172 2.92 -10.93 0.42
N GLY A 173 2.85 -10.55 1.70
CA GLY A 173 2.75 -9.15 2.09
C GLY A 173 3.94 -8.32 1.59
N ALA A 174 5.18 -8.82 1.74
CA ALA A 174 6.38 -8.16 1.24
C ALA A 174 6.37 -8.00 -0.29
N ALA A 175 5.89 -9.01 -1.02
CA ALA A 175 5.74 -8.94 -2.47
C ALA A 175 4.71 -7.86 -2.87
N GLY A 176 3.55 -7.82 -2.21
CA GLY A 176 2.52 -6.80 -2.45
C GLY A 176 3.00 -5.38 -2.14
N VAL A 177 3.70 -5.18 -1.03
CA VAL A 177 4.30 -3.88 -0.69
C VAL A 177 5.35 -3.47 -1.71
N THR A 178 6.19 -4.41 -2.19
CA THR A 178 7.19 -4.12 -3.22
C THR A 178 6.53 -3.75 -4.55
N PHE A 179 5.50 -4.48 -4.96
CA PHE A 179 4.71 -4.16 -6.15
C PHE A 179 4.16 -2.73 -6.09
N TYR A 180 3.48 -2.41 -5.00
CA TYR A 180 2.93 -1.07 -4.76
C TYR A 180 4.00 0.02 -4.75
N ALA A 181 5.13 -0.23 -4.07
CA ALA A 181 6.23 0.73 -3.96
C ALA A 181 6.88 1.01 -5.33
N VAL A 182 7.01 0.00 -6.19
CA VAL A 182 7.54 0.21 -7.55
C VAL A 182 6.57 1.01 -8.41
N LEU A 183 5.26 0.76 -8.31
CA LEU A 183 4.26 1.61 -8.99
C LEU A 183 4.34 3.05 -8.50
N TRP A 184 4.45 3.24 -7.18
CA TRP A 184 4.58 4.57 -6.59
C TRP A 184 5.87 5.29 -7.04
N ALA A 185 7.01 4.59 -7.09
CA ALA A 185 8.25 5.13 -7.62
C ALA A 185 8.17 5.43 -9.12
N GLY A 186 7.38 4.65 -9.86
CA GLY A 186 7.09 4.85 -11.28
C GLY A 186 6.45 6.21 -11.59
N ALA A 187 5.70 6.79 -10.65
CA ALA A 187 5.16 8.14 -10.78
C ALA A 187 6.24 9.24 -10.81
N SER A 188 7.42 8.95 -10.29
CA SER A 188 8.54 9.90 -10.19
C SER A 188 9.66 9.61 -11.21
N THR A 189 9.36 8.91 -12.30
CA THR A 189 10.36 8.54 -13.32
C THR A 189 11.06 9.75 -13.94
N ASP A 190 10.37 10.85 -14.14
CA ASP A 190 10.90 12.13 -14.61
C ASP A 190 11.87 12.77 -13.61
N LEU A 191 11.51 12.77 -12.32
CA LEU A 191 12.39 13.26 -11.26
C LEU A 191 13.65 12.39 -11.12
N ILE A 192 13.49 11.05 -11.19
CA ILE A 192 14.62 10.13 -11.13
C ILE A 192 15.55 10.38 -12.33
N ALA A 193 14.99 10.46 -13.55
CA ALA A 193 15.75 10.72 -14.76
C ALA A 193 16.56 12.02 -14.65
N THR A 194 15.92 13.11 -14.18
CA THR A 194 16.54 14.43 -14.05
C THR A 194 17.63 14.44 -12.97
N ASN A 195 17.35 13.93 -11.77
CA ASN A 195 18.29 13.98 -10.65
C ASN A 195 19.50 13.05 -10.84
N PHE A 196 19.33 11.92 -11.49
CA PHE A 196 20.41 10.97 -11.77
C PHE A 196 21.03 11.12 -13.17
N GLN A 197 20.60 12.13 -13.95
CA GLN A 197 21.08 12.39 -15.32
C GLN A 197 20.94 11.16 -16.24
N MET A 198 19.87 10.41 -16.09
CA MET A 198 19.55 9.23 -16.90
C MET A 198 18.54 9.61 -17.99
N SER A 199 18.48 8.84 -19.07
CA SER A 199 17.38 9.01 -20.02
C SER A 199 16.07 8.50 -19.41
N LEU A 200 14.95 9.14 -19.71
CA LEU A 200 13.63 8.72 -19.23
C LEU A 200 13.35 7.25 -19.59
N ASN A 201 13.73 6.84 -20.80
CA ASN A 201 13.55 5.46 -21.24
C ASN A 201 14.35 4.44 -20.40
N GLN A 202 15.57 4.77 -19.98
CA GLN A 202 16.34 3.90 -19.08
C GLN A 202 15.65 3.71 -17.75
N VAL A 203 15.10 4.79 -17.18
CA VAL A 203 14.36 4.73 -15.90
C VAL A 203 13.08 3.92 -16.07
N LEU A 204 12.31 4.15 -17.14
CA LEU A 204 11.08 3.39 -17.43
C LEU A 204 11.36 1.90 -17.55
N VAL A 205 12.35 1.50 -18.36
CA VAL A 205 12.71 0.07 -18.53
C VAL A 205 13.18 -0.53 -17.20
N ALA A 206 13.98 0.17 -16.43
CA ALA A 206 14.41 -0.30 -15.11
C ALA A 206 13.23 -0.52 -14.15
N MET A 207 12.26 0.42 -14.11
CA MET A 207 11.06 0.29 -13.28
C MET A 207 10.14 -0.84 -13.77
N GLN A 208 9.99 -1.03 -15.09
CA GLN A 208 9.24 -2.15 -15.66
C GLN A 208 9.85 -3.49 -15.25
N ILE A 209 11.18 -3.63 -15.35
CA ILE A 209 11.89 -4.84 -14.89
C ILE A 209 11.68 -5.03 -13.40
N MET A 210 11.83 -3.98 -12.61
CA MET A 210 11.64 -4.02 -11.16
C MET A 210 10.20 -4.39 -10.77
N LEU A 211 9.20 -3.93 -11.53
CA LEU A 211 7.80 -4.28 -11.32
C LEU A 211 7.53 -5.78 -11.51
N LEU A 212 8.17 -6.40 -12.50
CA LEU A 212 8.01 -7.81 -12.81
C LEU A 212 8.83 -8.72 -11.86
N VAL A 213 10.05 -8.33 -11.54
CA VAL A 213 11.01 -9.18 -10.81
C VAL A 213 11.03 -8.88 -9.32
N GLY A 214 10.87 -7.61 -8.94
CA GLY A 214 10.99 -7.15 -7.55
C GLY A 214 10.07 -7.87 -6.56
N PRO A 215 8.77 -8.02 -6.84
CA PRO A 215 7.86 -8.75 -5.94
C PRO A 215 8.28 -10.21 -5.73
N GLY A 216 8.76 -10.88 -6.77
CA GLY A 216 9.30 -12.24 -6.68
C GLY A 216 10.53 -12.31 -5.77
N ILE A 217 11.48 -11.41 -5.96
CA ILE A 217 12.69 -11.33 -5.10
C ILE A 217 12.27 -11.05 -3.66
N ALA A 218 11.40 -10.08 -3.42
CA ALA A 218 10.90 -9.75 -2.08
C ALA A 218 10.23 -10.95 -1.41
N TYR A 219 9.43 -11.71 -2.14
CA TYR A 219 8.82 -12.94 -1.65
C TYR A 219 9.87 -13.96 -1.19
N PHE A 220 10.81 -14.30 -2.05
CA PHE A 220 11.81 -15.34 -1.74
C PHE A 220 12.75 -14.93 -0.62
N VAL A 221 13.24 -13.68 -0.64
CA VAL A 221 14.13 -13.15 0.41
C VAL A 221 13.42 -13.13 1.76
N THR A 222 12.21 -12.60 1.80
CA THR A 222 11.43 -12.51 3.04
C THR A 222 11.09 -13.89 3.60
N LYS A 223 10.67 -14.82 2.75
CA LYS A 223 10.35 -16.19 3.18
C LYS A 223 11.58 -16.89 3.78
N ARG A 224 12.73 -16.78 3.11
CA ARG A 224 13.99 -17.36 3.62
C ARG A 224 14.43 -16.71 4.93
N ALA A 225 14.34 -15.39 5.05
CA ALA A 225 14.65 -14.68 6.28
C ALA A 225 13.76 -15.13 7.45
N CYS A 226 12.46 -15.27 7.23
CA CYS A 226 11.53 -15.78 8.24
C CYS A 226 11.89 -17.19 8.69
N ILE A 227 12.19 -18.10 7.77
CA ILE A 227 12.57 -19.48 8.07
C ILE A 227 13.91 -19.53 8.84
N ALA A 228 14.89 -18.74 8.43
CA ALA A 228 16.17 -18.64 9.14
C ALA A 228 16.00 -18.16 10.59
N LEU A 229 15.14 -17.17 10.81
CA LEU A 229 14.81 -16.70 12.16
C LEU A 229 14.07 -17.74 13.01
N GLN A 230 13.18 -18.55 12.41
CA GLN A 230 12.55 -19.66 13.11
C GLN A 230 13.56 -20.71 13.57
N ASN A 231 14.53 -21.04 12.72
CA ASN A 231 15.56 -22.04 13.06
C ASN A 231 16.44 -21.52 14.19
N LYS A 232 16.84 -20.25 14.18
CA LYS A 232 17.60 -19.62 15.26
C LYS A 232 16.85 -19.64 16.60
N ASP A 233 15.55 -19.40 16.59
CA ASP A 233 14.74 -19.46 17.81
C ASP A 233 14.68 -20.90 18.40
N ARG A 234 14.71 -21.94 17.56
CA ARG A 234 14.74 -23.34 17.99
C ARG A 234 16.08 -23.72 18.63
N GLU A 235 17.18 -23.24 18.08
CA GLU A 235 18.53 -23.48 18.62
C GLU A 235 18.74 -22.85 20.00
N VAL A 236 18.04 -21.77 20.30
CA VAL A 236 18.13 -21.09 21.62
C VAL A 236 17.31 -21.81 22.70
N VAL A 237 16.35 -22.64 22.31
CA VAL A 237 15.45 -23.37 23.24
C VAL A 237 15.97 -24.78 23.54
N LEU A 238 16.94 -25.30 22.78
CA LEU A 238 17.63 -26.57 22.98
C LEU A 238 18.92 -26.37 23.75
#